data_ba0716831b00c630e91de15a3499ced0
#
_entry.id   ba0716831b00c630e91de15a3499ced0
#
_cell.length_a   1.000
_cell.length_b   1.000
_cell.length_c   1.000
_cell.angle_alpha   90.00
_cell.angle_beta   90.00
_cell.angle_gamma   90.00
#
_symmetry.space_group_name_H-M   'P 1'
#
loop_
_entity.id
_entity.type
_entity.pdbx_description
1 polymer ?
#
loop_
_entity_poly.entity_id
_entity_poly.type
_entity_poly.pdbx_seq_one_letter_code
_entity_poly.pdbx_strand_id
1 'polypeptide(L)'
;MTTYVLQPKIALLSTTFRKFVLILIAALSGQPASVVAGASAANTRHVVLVVWDGMRPDFVTKKYAPTLDKLARDGVRFRNHHAVYPTATDVNGAALATGCYPNRKGLAANLEFRPAINPRQPIDMGDPDSIKRGDEISGGKYLAVPTFVESLRAAGKKVALVGAKSVAMLFDRHNDWTAVRIKGKTLTIFAAAPLGPSAREEMTKLLGPIPDDPRATAAQRNHFATRALTEFFWREGVSDFSLLWLSEPDLSEHNHAPGSPEALAAIKAVDGDLTMVLSALEKKRVRDSTDIFVVSDHGFSTIRRSIDIVALLNEAGFHAAKEFSEAPKPGDILVCGNAGTVLFYVRDHGREVTQRLVDWLQHSDFAGVIFTRDKLDGTFPLNAARIDTANAADIVMSFDWSGQNGQFGVPGMIDADWNRKAGEGTHATLSPFDIHNTLIAAGLDFQVGFEDKLPTANVDLAREIIQILDLPVPQETAGRSLIEARRNLSEKPSSEVRGQILEASRDFSDGRWKQTFHVSQYLAGEYIDEGNGSFAKK
;
A
#
# COMPACT_ATOMS: atom_id res chain seq x y z
N MET A 1 20.63 16.60 -60.58
CA MET A 1 21.13 17.98 -60.57
C MET A 1 21.01 18.48 -59.16
N THR A 2 21.94 18.83 -58.34
CA THR A 2 23.41 18.99 -58.45
C THR A 2 23.93 18.79 -57.01
N THR A 3 24.90 17.94 -56.91
CA THR A 3 25.75 17.60 -55.77
C THR A 3 26.58 18.80 -55.31
N TYR A 4 26.81 19.00 -54.03
CA TYR A 4 28.09 19.53 -53.54
C TYR A 4 28.48 18.87 -52.21
N VAL A 5 29.58 18.16 -52.29
CA VAL A 5 30.45 17.60 -51.24
C VAL A 5 31.50 18.65 -50.90
N LEU A 6 31.84 18.82 -49.63
CA LEU A 6 33.13 19.38 -49.21
C LEU A 6 33.56 18.80 -47.85
N GLN A 7 34.56 17.96 -47.92
CA GLN A 7 35.54 17.62 -46.85
C GLN A 7 36.84 18.39 -47.12
N PRO A 8 37.91 18.18 -46.35
CA PRO A 8 38.31 18.66 -45.03
C PRO A 8 39.64 19.46 -45.07
N LYS A 9 40.14 19.95 -43.98
CA LYS A 9 41.59 20.26 -43.86
C LYS A 9 42.13 19.91 -42.49
N ILE A 10 43.02 18.96 -42.50
CA ILE A 10 44.02 18.56 -41.51
C ILE A 10 45.15 19.63 -41.52
N ALA A 11 45.64 20.01 -40.35
CA ALA A 11 46.94 20.64 -40.18
C ALA A 11 47.69 20.00 -39.02
N LEU A 12 48.71 19.26 -39.35
CA LEU A 12 49.80 18.82 -38.47
C LEU A 12 50.80 19.97 -38.27
N LEU A 13 51.42 20.06 -37.12
CA LEU A 13 52.76 20.57 -36.83
C LEU A 13 53.14 20.07 -35.45
N SER A 14 53.96 19.09 -35.25
CA SER A 14 55.43 18.88 -35.31
C SER A 14 56.14 19.44 -34.04
N THR A 15 56.59 18.49 -33.23
CA THR A 15 57.95 18.12 -32.76
C THR A 15 58.78 19.09 -31.93
N THR A 16 59.36 18.46 -30.92
CA THR A 16 60.71 18.61 -30.33
C THR A 16 60.85 19.59 -29.13
N PHE A 17 61.13 19.05 -27.94
CA PHE A 17 62.47 19.16 -27.35
C PHE A 17 62.70 18.11 -26.25
N ARG A 18 63.87 17.46 -26.41
CA ARG A 18 64.44 16.41 -25.54
C ARG A 18 65.44 17.02 -24.56
N LYS A 19 65.63 16.29 -23.40
CA LYS A 19 66.87 16.17 -22.59
C LYS A 19 67.07 17.20 -21.46
N PHE A 20 67.34 16.79 -20.24
CA PHE A 20 68.54 16.30 -19.56
C PHE A 20 68.20 16.04 -18.08
N VAL A 21 68.46 14.89 -17.55
CA VAL A 21 69.60 14.23 -16.89
C VAL A 21 69.58 14.37 -15.33
N LEU A 22 69.46 13.27 -14.71
CA LEU A 22 70.31 12.41 -13.89
C LEU A 22 70.58 12.80 -12.44
N ILE A 23 70.21 11.86 -11.53
CA ILE A 23 70.90 11.29 -10.37
C ILE A 23 71.09 12.15 -9.10
N LEU A 24 70.42 11.75 -8.03
CA LEU A 24 71.11 11.45 -6.77
C LEU A 24 70.39 10.33 -5.99
N ILE A 25 71.11 9.22 -5.81
CA ILE A 25 70.73 8.12 -4.92
C ILE A 25 71.15 8.54 -3.50
N ALA A 26 70.22 8.54 -2.56
CA ALA A 26 70.52 8.41 -1.15
C ALA A 26 69.61 7.34 -0.54
N ALA A 27 70.19 6.23 -0.27
CA ALA A 27 69.58 5.16 0.50
C ALA A 27 69.38 5.59 1.95
N LEU A 28 68.14 5.61 2.42
CA LEU A 28 67.83 5.54 3.86
C LEU A 28 66.69 4.52 3.99
N SER A 29 67.07 3.43 4.59
CA SER A 29 66.23 2.36 5.09
C SER A 29 65.18 2.91 6.04
N GLY A 30 63.97 3.15 5.55
CA GLY A 30 62.75 3.40 6.34
C GLY A 30 61.73 2.37 5.95
N GLN A 31 61.36 1.48 6.86
CA GLN A 31 60.26 0.53 6.68
C GLN A 31 58.97 1.29 6.28
N PRO A 32 58.23 0.81 5.30
CA PRO A 32 56.89 1.37 5.07
C PRO A 32 56.01 0.93 6.26
N ALA A 33 55.64 1.88 7.10
CA ALA A 33 54.48 1.73 7.93
C ALA A 33 53.28 1.53 6.99
N SER A 34 52.81 0.28 6.92
CA SER A 34 51.53 -0.04 6.30
C SER A 34 50.45 0.68 7.11
N VAL A 35 50.09 1.89 6.67
CA VAL A 35 48.82 2.49 7.04
C VAL A 35 47.78 1.59 6.37
N VAL A 36 47.35 0.58 7.09
CA VAL A 36 46.07 -0.06 6.86
C VAL A 36 45.06 1.08 7.08
N ALA A 37 44.70 1.76 6.02
CA ALA A 37 43.49 2.55 6.01
C ALA A 37 42.38 1.56 6.35
N GLY A 38 42.01 1.51 7.63
CA GLY A 38 40.80 0.88 8.06
C GLY A 38 39.70 1.57 7.24
N ALA A 39 39.22 0.88 6.20
CA ALA A 39 37.94 1.23 5.62
C ALA A 39 37.00 1.29 6.82
N SER A 40 36.60 2.50 7.20
CA SER A 40 35.48 2.71 8.09
C SER A 40 34.40 1.83 7.49
N ALA A 41 34.03 0.76 8.17
CA ALA A 41 32.86 -0.02 7.79
C ALA A 41 31.74 1.01 7.70
N ALA A 42 31.38 1.37 6.46
CA ALA A 42 30.24 2.22 6.22
C ALA A 42 29.12 1.55 7.01
N ASN A 43 28.55 2.26 7.98
CA ASN A 43 27.50 1.74 8.84
C ASN A 43 26.36 1.36 7.88
N THR A 44 26.31 0.07 7.53
CA THR A 44 25.31 -0.43 6.59
C THR A 44 23.95 -0.22 7.24
N ARG A 45 23.14 0.66 6.63
CA ARG A 45 21.80 0.96 7.11
C ARG A 45 20.83 -0.08 6.58
N HIS A 46 19.90 -0.45 7.42
CA HIS A 46 18.84 -1.40 7.07
C HIS A 46 17.49 -0.77 7.36
N VAL A 47 16.51 -1.03 6.49
CA VAL A 47 15.12 -0.69 6.72
C VAL A 47 14.28 -1.96 6.63
N VAL A 48 13.46 -2.20 7.64
CA VAL A 48 12.50 -3.31 7.67
C VAL A 48 11.10 -2.74 7.74
N LEU A 49 10.29 -3.01 6.72
CA LEU A 49 8.88 -2.67 6.66
C LEU A 49 8.07 -3.94 6.94
N VAL A 50 7.35 -3.97 8.06
CA VAL A 50 6.44 -5.05 8.43
C VAL A 50 5.02 -4.53 8.27
N VAL A 51 4.23 -5.16 7.40
CA VAL A 51 2.82 -4.82 7.20
C VAL A 51 1.97 -5.84 7.96
N TRP A 52 1.13 -5.33 8.87
CA TRP A 52 0.07 -6.09 9.54
C TRP A 52 -1.25 -5.71 8.89
N ASP A 53 -1.70 -6.52 7.94
CA ASP A 53 -2.88 -6.27 7.14
C ASP A 53 -4.12 -6.07 8.02
N GLY A 54 -4.85 -4.98 7.85
CA GLY A 54 -6.08 -4.67 8.56
C GLY A 54 -5.93 -4.19 10.02
N MET A 55 -4.70 -3.96 10.51
CA MET A 55 -4.47 -3.67 11.94
C MET A 55 -4.92 -2.28 12.35
N ARG A 56 -5.95 -2.22 13.19
CA ARG A 56 -6.47 -1.00 13.81
C ARG A 56 -5.53 -0.47 14.92
N PRO A 57 -5.39 0.86 15.07
CA PRO A 57 -4.49 1.46 16.06
C PRO A 57 -4.96 1.27 17.52
N ASP A 58 -6.26 1.03 17.77
CA ASP A 58 -6.82 0.81 19.11
C ASP A 58 -6.44 -0.57 19.71
N PHE A 59 -6.00 -1.53 18.90
CA PHE A 59 -5.46 -2.80 19.39
C PHE A 59 -3.95 -2.78 19.69
N VAL A 60 -3.24 -1.68 19.39
CA VAL A 60 -1.82 -1.53 19.76
C VAL A 60 -1.70 -1.23 21.26
N THR A 61 -1.79 -2.27 22.05
CA THR A 61 -1.77 -2.20 23.52
C THR A 61 -0.92 -3.32 24.12
N LYS A 62 -0.46 -3.12 25.36
CA LYS A 62 0.27 -4.16 26.12
C LYS A 62 -0.53 -5.46 26.25
N LYS A 63 -1.86 -5.39 26.21
CA LYS A 63 -2.75 -6.55 26.35
C LYS A 63 -2.78 -7.42 25.07
N TYR A 64 -2.87 -6.80 23.91
CA TYR A 64 -3.13 -7.48 22.64
C TYR A 64 -1.90 -7.65 21.77
N ALA A 65 -1.02 -6.64 21.74
CA ALA A 65 0.22 -6.62 20.94
C ALA A 65 1.40 -6.09 21.78
N PRO A 66 1.87 -6.85 22.79
CA PRO A 66 2.86 -6.37 23.75
C PRO A 66 4.21 -6.00 23.13
N THR A 67 4.65 -6.73 22.08
CA THR A 67 5.89 -6.44 21.37
C THR A 67 5.78 -5.14 20.56
N LEU A 68 4.68 -4.97 19.84
CA LEU A 68 4.42 -3.75 19.07
C LEU A 68 4.21 -2.53 19.99
N ASP A 69 3.50 -2.68 21.10
CA ASP A 69 3.35 -1.63 22.12
C ASP A 69 4.69 -1.24 22.75
N LYS A 70 5.59 -2.21 22.98
CA LYS A 70 6.96 -1.92 23.42
C LYS A 70 7.74 -1.18 22.34
N LEU A 71 7.68 -1.63 21.08
CA LEU A 71 8.36 -0.97 19.96
C LEU A 71 7.89 0.49 19.81
N ALA A 72 6.59 0.75 20.02
CA ALA A 72 6.04 2.10 20.00
C ALA A 72 6.60 3.00 21.13
N ARG A 73 6.86 2.44 22.31
CA ARG A 73 7.51 3.17 23.42
C ARG A 73 9.01 3.37 23.20
N ASP A 74 9.65 2.46 22.48
CA ASP A 74 11.06 2.55 22.12
C ASP A 74 11.30 3.43 20.87
N GLY A 75 10.24 3.91 20.24
CA GLY A 75 10.24 4.69 19.00
C GLY A 75 9.14 5.74 18.95
N VAL A 76 8.47 5.82 17.81
CA VAL A 76 7.39 6.77 17.50
C VAL A 76 6.09 6.02 17.27
N ARG A 77 5.01 6.47 17.95
CA ARG A 77 3.63 6.07 17.66
C ARG A 77 2.93 7.18 16.90
N PHE A 78 2.49 6.92 15.68
CA PHE A 78 1.72 7.86 14.88
C PHE A 78 0.24 7.72 15.22
N ARG A 79 -0.35 8.76 15.80
CA ARG A 79 -1.74 8.73 16.28
C ARG A 79 -2.76 9.09 15.22
N ASN A 80 -2.32 9.69 14.14
CA ASN A 80 -3.15 10.19 13.07
C ASN A 80 -2.61 9.73 11.71
N HIS A 81 -2.45 8.40 11.56
CA HIS A 81 -2.00 7.77 10.31
C HIS A 81 -3.19 7.32 9.47
N HIS A 82 -3.09 7.50 8.16
CA HIS A 82 -4.19 7.30 7.23
C HIS A 82 -3.84 6.28 6.14
N ALA A 83 -4.78 5.40 5.86
CA ALA A 83 -4.84 4.71 4.58
C ALA A 83 -5.27 5.69 3.48
N VAL A 84 -4.96 5.38 2.22
CA VAL A 84 -5.56 6.08 1.08
C VAL A 84 -6.90 5.46 0.73
N TYR A 85 -7.85 6.28 0.28
CA TYR A 85 -9.16 5.79 -0.17
C TYR A 85 -9.10 5.30 -1.63
N PRO A 86 -9.82 4.22 -1.96
CA PRO A 86 -10.50 3.27 -1.08
C PRO A 86 -9.54 2.57 -0.11
N THR A 87 -10.01 2.37 1.14
CA THR A 87 -9.21 1.75 2.21
C THR A 87 -9.14 0.24 2.03
N ALA A 88 -8.49 -0.17 0.94
CA ALA A 88 -8.40 -1.55 0.47
C ALA A 88 -6.95 -1.97 0.28
N THR A 89 -6.69 -3.28 0.41
CA THR A 89 -5.35 -3.88 0.47
C THR A 89 -4.48 -3.51 -0.74
N ASP A 90 -4.95 -3.75 -1.99
CA ASP A 90 -4.11 -3.51 -3.17
C ASP A 90 -3.90 -2.02 -3.44
N VAL A 91 -4.91 -1.20 -3.11
CA VAL A 91 -4.80 0.26 -3.18
C VAL A 91 -3.69 0.75 -2.25
N ASN A 92 -3.70 0.30 -1.01
CA ASN A 92 -2.73 0.74 -0.01
C ASN A 92 -1.37 0.05 -0.16
N GLY A 93 -1.33 -1.20 -0.62
CA GLY A 93 -0.09 -1.87 -1.02
C GLY A 93 0.65 -1.13 -2.13
N ALA A 94 -0.08 -0.72 -3.18
CA ALA A 94 0.49 0.11 -4.23
C ALA A 94 0.86 1.52 -3.74
N ALA A 95 0.12 2.10 -2.77
CA ALA A 95 0.48 3.39 -2.16
C ALA A 95 1.78 3.29 -1.34
N LEU A 96 1.92 2.25 -0.52
CA LEU A 96 3.16 1.95 0.21
C LEU A 96 4.34 1.74 -0.74
N ALA A 97 4.12 1.02 -1.87
CA ALA A 97 5.17 0.71 -2.84
C ALA A 97 5.63 1.91 -3.67
N THR A 98 4.75 2.86 -3.97
CA THR A 98 5.02 3.96 -4.91
C THR A 98 5.12 5.33 -4.24
N GLY A 99 4.57 5.49 -3.05
CA GLY A 99 4.37 6.80 -2.42
C GLY A 99 3.35 7.68 -3.16
N CYS A 100 2.41 7.07 -3.91
CA CYS A 100 1.46 7.79 -4.74
C CYS A 100 0.00 7.45 -4.42
N TYR A 101 -0.87 8.44 -4.63
CA TYR A 101 -2.33 8.24 -4.58
C TYR A 101 -2.84 7.48 -5.82
N PRO A 102 -4.06 6.91 -5.77
CA PRO A 102 -4.62 6.11 -6.86
C PRO A 102 -4.53 6.75 -8.25
N ASN A 103 -4.85 8.02 -8.39
CA ASN A 103 -4.86 8.73 -9.67
C ASN A 103 -3.48 8.80 -10.34
N ARG A 104 -2.38 8.76 -9.57
CA ARG A 104 -1.01 8.75 -10.11
C ARG A 104 -0.51 7.35 -10.39
N LYS A 105 -0.78 6.40 -9.48
CA LYS A 105 -0.29 5.01 -9.63
C LYS A 105 -1.17 4.15 -10.52
N GLY A 106 -2.41 4.60 -10.81
CA GLY A 106 -3.32 3.93 -11.73
C GLY A 106 -4.10 2.74 -11.15
N LEU A 107 -4.11 2.54 -9.82
CA LEU A 107 -4.84 1.48 -9.12
C LEU A 107 -5.72 2.09 -8.04
N ALA A 108 -7.05 1.95 -8.15
CA ALA A 108 -8.03 2.61 -7.30
C ALA A 108 -9.00 1.65 -6.57
N ALA A 109 -8.87 0.34 -6.73
CA ALA A 109 -9.68 -0.65 -6.01
C ALA A 109 -8.99 -2.03 -6.01
N ASN A 110 -9.45 -2.97 -5.18
CA ASN A 110 -8.99 -4.37 -5.26
C ASN A 110 -9.57 -5.07 -6.49
N LEU A 111 -10.84 -4.79 -6.82
CA LEU A 111 -11.48 -5.26 -8.04
C LEU A 111 -11.74 -4.06 -8.97
N GLU A 112 -11.15 -4.08 -10.15
CA GLU A 112 -11.34 -3.03 -11.17
C GLU A 112 -11.72 -3.63 -12.52
N PHE A 113 -12.53 -2.90 -13.27
CA PHE A 113 -12.77 -3.24 -14.66
C PHE A 113 -11.62 -2.74 -15.54
N ARG A 114 -10.85 -3.69 -16.05
CA ARG A 114 -9.72 -3.49 -16.96
C ARG A 114 -10.00 -4.19 -18.28
N PRO A 115 -10.76 -3.59 -19.22
CA PRO A 115 -11.23 -4.27 -20.44
C PRO A 115 -10.08 -4.77 -21.32
N ALA A 116 -8.89 -4.17 -21.27
CA ALA A 116 -7.72 -4.65 -21.97
C ALA A 116 -7.18 -5.99 -21.42
N ILE A 117 -7.45 -6.32 -20.16
CA ILE A 117 -7.07 -7.58 -19.51
C ILE A 117 -8.25 -8.56 -19.58
N ASN A 118 -9.43 -8.13 -19.15
CA ASN A 118 -10.67 -8.90 -19.22
C ASN A 118 -11.84 -7.98 -19.64
N PRO A 119 -12.42 -8.18 -20.85
CA PRO A 119 -13.47 -7.29 -21.36
C PRO A 119 -14.87 -7.56 -20.76
N ARG A 120 -15.04 -8.58 -19.91
CA ARG A 120 -16.35 -9.02 -19.43
C ARG A 120 -16.57 -8.89 -17.93
N GLN A 121 -15.51 -8.92 -17.14
CA GLN A 121 -15.60 -8.91 -15.67
C GLN A 121 -14.48 -8.10 -15.05
N PRO A 122 -14.66 -7.62 -13.81
CA PRO A 122 -13.59 -7.04 -13.03
C PRO A 122 -12.45 -8.04 -12.80
N ILE A 123 -11.24 -7.54 -12.66
CA ILE A 123 -10.07 -8.33 -12.28
C ILE A 123 -9.62 -7.98 -10.85
N ASP A 124 -9.08 -8.96 -10.16
CA ASP A 124 -8.39 -8.77 -8.90
C ASP A 124 -7.03 -8.13 -9.18
N MET A 125 -6.81 -6.93 -8.63
CA MET A 125 -5.63 -6.10 -8.90
C MET A 125 -4.37 -6.63 -8.20
N GLY A 126 -4.51 -7.43 -7.14
CA GLY A 126 -3.43 -8.12 -6.46
C GLY A 126 -3.18 -9.55 -6.96
N ASP A 127 -3.97 -10.04 -7.92
CA ASP A 127 -3.77 -11.39 -8.45
C ASP A 127 -2.52 -11.46 -9.34
N PRO A 128 -1.62 -12.46 -9.11
CA PRO A 128 -0.38 -12.60 -9.87
C PRO A 128 -0.53 -12.68 -11.38
N ASP A 129 -1.58 -13.35 -11.89
CA ASP A 129 -1.81 -13.47 -13.34
C ASP A 129 -2.34 -12.15 -13.92
N SER A 130 -3.16 -11.42 -13.15
CA SER A 130 -3.62 -10.07 -13.51
C SER A 130 -2.46 -9.09 -13.59
N ILE A 131 -1.56 -9.11 -12.60
CA ILE A 131 -0.34 -8.28 -12.56
C ILE A 131 0.54 -8.60 -13.76
N LYS A 132 0.86 -9.88 -13.97
CA LYS A 132 1.70 -10.32 -15.08
C LYS A 132 1.10 -9.93 -16.43
N ARG A 133 -0.18 -10.23 -16.64
CA ARG A 133 -0.86 -9.90 -17.89
C ARG A 133 -0.93 -8.38 -18.11
N GLY A 134 -1.18 -7.63 -17.05
CA GLY A 134 -1.18 -6.16 -17.10
C GLY A 134 0.16 -5.57 -17.47
N ASP A 135 1.27 -6.07 -16.90
CA ASP A 135 2.63 -5.64 -17.28
C ASP A 135 2.97 -6.04 -18.72
N GLU A 136 2.60 -7.25 -19.18
CA GLU A 136 2.82 -7.67 -20.57
C GLU A 136 2.16 -6.72 -21.58
N ILE A 137 0.88 -6.35 -21.38
CA ILE A 137 0.14 -5.49 -22.31
C ILE A 137 0.49 -4.01 -22.20
N SER A 138 1.00 -3.56 -21.04
CA SER A 138 1.34 -2.15 -20.79
C SER A 138 2.84 -1.85 -20.96
N GLY A 139 3.66 -2.85 -21.25
CA GLY A 139 5.11 -2.70 -21.30
C GLY A 139 5.73 -2.40 -19.92
N GLY A 140 5.28 -3.12 -18.89
CA GLY A 140 5.77 -3.00 -17.51
C GLY A 140 5.10 -1.88 -16.70
N LYS A 141 3.97 -1.34 -17.18
CA LYS A 141 3.26 -0.21 -16.54
C LYS A 141 1.90 -0.62 -15.95
N TYR A 142 1.83 -1.81 -15.34
CA TYR A 142 0.66 -2.20 -14.56
C TYR A 142 0.33 -1.18 -13.48
N LEU A 143 1.34 -0.72 -12.74
CA LEU A 143 1.31 0.55 -12.02
C LEU A 143 1.86 1.66 -12.95
N ALA A 144 1.20 2.80 -12.98
CA ALA A 144 1.53 3.91 -13.88
C ALA A 144 2.84 4.64 -13.52
N VAL A 145 3.38 4.38 -12.31
CA VAL A 145 4.63 4.94 -11.80
C VAL A 145 5.52 3.81 -11.26
N PRO A 146 6.85 3.98 -11.24
CA PRO A 146 7.75 3.00 -10.65
C PRO A 146 7.55 2.90 -9.13
N THR A 147 7.92 1.76 -8.57
CA THR A 147 7.99 1.57 -7.12
C THR A 147 9.33 2.06 -6.57
N PHE A 148 9.37 2.36 -5.27
CA PHE A 148 10.65 2.70 -4.65
C PHE A 148 11.63 1.51 -4.64
N VAL A 149 11.12 0.27 -4.63
CA VAL A 149 11.94 -0.95 -4.70
C VAL A 149 12.68 -1.03 -6.05
N GLU A 150 12.04 -0.64 -7.14
CA GLU A 150 12.72 -0.53 -8.45
C GLU A 150 13.87 0.48 -8.39
N SER A 151 13.69 1.61 -7.69
CA SER A 151 14.77 2.59 -7.45
C SER A 151 15.89 2.03 -6.58
N LEU A 152 15.58 1.24 -5.54
CA LEU A 152 16.57 0.57 -4.71
C LEU A 152 17.41 -0.42 -5.54
N ARG A 153 16.76 -1.23 -6.37
CA ARG A 153 17.45 -2.18 -7.27
C ARG A 153 18.35 -1.47 -8.27
N ALA A 154 17.87 -0.40 -8.89
CA ALA A 154 18.66 0.40 -9.82
C ALA A 154 19.91 0.99 -9.16
N ALA A 155 19.85 1.30 -7.86
CA ALA A 155 20.97 1.76 -7.05
C ALA A 155 21.86 0.61 -6.50
N GLY A 156 21.59 -0.65 -6.87
CA GLY A 156 22.37 -1.81 -6.41
C GLY A 156 22.13 -2.21 -4.95
N LYS A 157 21.07 -1.71 -4.32
CA LYS A 157 20.70 -2.07 -2.95
C LYS A 157 20.17 -3.51 -2.89
N LYS A 158 20.49 -4.22 -1.82
CA LYS A 158 19.95 -5.55 -1.54
C LYS A 158 18.52 -5.44 -0.99
N VAL A 159 17.61 -6.16 -1.60
CA VAL A 159 16.19 -6.15 -1.24
C VAL A 159 15.70 -7.56 -0.94
N ALA A 160 14.94 -7.75 0.12
CA ALA A 160 14.23 -8.99 0.40
C ALA A 160 12.73 -8.68 0.59
N LEU A 161 11.88 -9.31 -0.20
CA LEU A 161 10.43 -9.12 -0.14
C LEU A 161 9.77 -10.46 0.16
N VAL A 162 8.97 -10.51 1.21
CA VAL A 162 8.24 -11.70 1.63
C VAL A 162 6.82 -11.31 2.01
N GLY A 163 5.83 -12.06 1.55
CA GLY A 163 4.44 -11.80 1.89
C GLY A 163 3.59 -13.06 1.99
N ALA A 164 2.70 -13.09 2.96
CA ALA A 164 1.62 -14.08 3.08
C ALA A 164 0.36 -13.69 2.26
N LYS A 165 0.39 -12.55 1.57
CA LYS A 165 -0.60 -12.07 0.59
C LYS A 165 0.09 -11.66 -0.70
N SER A 166 -0.61 -11.82 -1.83
CA SER A 166 -0.08 -11.51 -3.17
C SER A 166 0.18 -10.02 -3.40
N VAL A 167 -0.49 -9.14 -2.67
CA VAL A 167 -0.27 -7.68 -2.74
C VAL A 167 1.21 -7.28 -2.58
N ALA A 168 2.02 -8.08 -1.86
CA ALA A 168 3.46 -7.87 -1.75
C ALA A 168 4.17 -7.85 -3.13
N MET A 169 3.59 -8.47 -4.16
CA MET A 169 4.10 -8.43 -5.55
C MET A 169 4.04 -7.05 -6.17
N LEU A 170 3.15 -6.17 -5.70
CA LEU A 170 3.05 -4.80 -6.20
C LEU A 170 4.31 -3.97 -5.91
N PHE A 171 5.12 -4.36 -4.91
CA PHE A 171 6.39 -3.69 -4.61
C PHE A 171 7.46 -3.96 -5.66
N ASP A 172 7.45 -5.15 -6.27
CA ASP A 172 8.41 -5.53 -7.31
C ASP A 172 7.78 -6.55 -8.25
N ARG A 173 7.49 -6.14 -9.47
CA ARG A 173 6.80 -6.93 -10.48
C ARG A 173 7.74 -7.68 -11.43
N HIS A 174 9.06 -7.67 -11.15
CA HIS A 174 10.03 -8.40 -11.95
C HIS A 174 9.84 -9.92 -11.83
N ASN A 175 10.23 -10.67 -12.85
CA ASN A 175 9.92 -12.10 -13.00
C ASN A 175 10.62 -13.05 -12.00
N ASP A 176 11.31 -12.53 -10.99
CA ASP A 176 12.18 -13.30 -10.09
C ASP A 176 11.47 -13.77 -8.81
N TRP A 177 10.16 -13.72 -8.79
CA TRP A 177 9.37 -14.13 -7.63
C TRP A 177 8.81 -15.56 -7.75
N THR A 178 8.72 -16.26 -6.62
CA THR A 178 8.03 -17.55 -6.50
C THR A 178 6.70 -17.34 -5.79
N ALA A 179 5.60 -17.50 -6.52
CA ALA A 179 4.26 -17.51 -5.94
C ALA A 179 3.77 -18.95 -5.73
N VAL A 180 3.22 -19.24 -4.57
CA VAL A 180 2.55 -20.50 -4.26
C VAL A 180 1.07 -20.23 -4.12
N ARG A 181 0.25 -20.76 -5.02
CA ARG A 181 -1.20 -20.60 -5.01
C ARG A 181 -1.87 -21.72 -4.23
N ILE A 182 -2.79 -21.34 -3.34
CA ILE A 182 -3.65 -22.27 -2.60
C ILE A 182 -5.08 -21.78 -2.73
N LYS A 183 -5.91 -22.38 -3.63
CA LYS A 183 -7.35 -22.08 -3.78
C LYS A 183 -7.72 -20.61 -3.51
N GLY A 184 -7.21 -19.68 -4.30
CA GLY A 184 -7.46 -18.24 -4.19
C GLY A 184 -6.66 -17.51 -3.09
N LYS A 185 -5.72 -18.20 -2.40
CA LYS A 185 -4.78 -17.59 -1.45
C LYS A 185 -3.37 -17.75 -1.99
N THR A 186 -2.58 -16.72 -1.94
CA THR A 186 -1.21 -16.72 -2.46
C THR A 186 -0.23 -16.45 -1.34
N LEU A 187 0.73 -17.36 -1.15
CA LEU A 187 1.95 -17.07 -0.41
C LEU A 187 2.98 -16.59 -1.42
N THR A 188 3.43 -15.37 -1.28
CA THR A 188 4.36 -14.76 -2.22
C THR A 188 5.70 -14.53 -1.54
N ILE A 189 6.76 -15.08 -2.13
CA ILE A 189 8.11 -14.97 -1.62
C ILE A 189 9.01 -14.42 -2.71
N PHE A 190 9.70 -13.32 -2.42
CA PHE A 190 10.61 -12.65 -3.34
C PHE A 190 12.02 -12.62 -2.81
N ALA A 191 12.99 -12.63 -3.71
CA ALA A 191 14.37 -12.33 -3.41
C ALA A 191 14.89 -11.13 -4.18
N ALA A 192 15.90 -10.50 -3.62
CA ALA A 192 16.63 -9.39 -4.24
C ALA A 192 17.49 -9.78 -5.44
N ALA A 193 17.89 -11.05 -5.50
CA ALA A 193 18.59 -11.67 -6.63
C ALA A 193 17.68 -12.76 -7.21
N PRO A 194 17.86 -13.13 -8.49
CA PRO A 194 17.11 -14.25 -9.05
C PRO A 194 17.24 -15.44 -8.10
N LEU A 195 16.13 -15.85 -7.52
CA LEU A 195 16.09 -17.14 -6.84
C LEU A 195 16.30 -18.17 -7.95
N GLY A 196 17.49 -18.78 -7.96
CA GLY A 196 17.75 -19.89 -8.87
C GLY A 196 16.67 -20.96 -8.72
N PRO A 197 16.52 -21.85 -9.69
CA PRO A 197 15.53 -22.94 -9.65
C PRO A 197 15.56 -23.77 -8.36
N SER A 198 16.72 -23.82 -7.69
CA SER A 198 16.94 -24.51 -6.42
C SER A 198 16.41 -23.77 -5.18
N ALA A 199 16.11 -22.47 -5.26
CA ALA A 199 15.80 -21.67 -4.07
C ALA A 199 14.56 -22.15 -3.32
N ARG A 200 13.52 -22.58 -4.04
CA ARG A 200 12.32 -23.19 -3.43
C ARG A 200 12.69 -24.48 -2.67
N GLU A 201 13.53 -25.32 -3.28
CA GLU A 201 13.99 -26.57 -2.69
C GLU A 201 14.88 -26.31 -1.48
N GLU A 202 15.83 -25.39 -1.57
CA GLU A 202 16.70 -24.96 -0.46
C GLU A 202 15.88 -24.40 0.71
N MET A 203 14.91 -23.56 0.43
CA MET A 203 14.00 -22.99 1.43
C MET A 203 13.17 -24.09 2.10
N THR A 204 12.60 -25.01 1.31
CA THR A 204 11.85 -26.16 1.83
C THR A 204 12.73 -27.07 2.71
N LYS A 205 13.99 -27.28 2.31
CA LYS A 205 14.95 -28.06 3.10
C LYS A 205 15.30 -27.38 4.43
N LEU A 206 15.41 -26.06 4.44
CA LEU A 206 15.77 -25.29 5.63
C LEU A 206 14.58 -25.09 6.58
N LEU A 207 13.42 -24.73 6.05
CA LEU A 207 12.27 -24.28 6.83
C LEU A 207 11.18 -25.34 7.01
N GLY A 208 11.28 -26.45 6.29
CA GLY A 208 10.23 -27.44 6.15
C GLY A 208 9.29 -27.11 4.98
N PRO A 209 8.22 -27.91 4.80
CA PRO A 209 7.30 -27.74 3.68
C PRO A 209 6.62 -26.37 3.71
N ILE A 210 6.50 -25.75 2.54
CA ILE A 210 5.72 -24.53 2.37
C ILE A 210 4.27 -24.84 2.75
N PRO A 211 3.58 -23.99 3.55
CA PRO A 211 2.20 -24.22 3.97
C PRO A 211 1.22 -23.97 2.81
N ASP A 212 1.31 -24.78 1.75
CA ASP A 212 0.46 -24.74 0.55
C ASP A 212 -0.79 -25.62 0.65
N ASP A 213 -0.96 -26.33 1.76
CA ASP A 213 -2.21 -27.05 2.06
C ASP A 213 -3.36 -26.06 2.25
N PRO A 214 -4.52 -26.26 1.59
CA PRO A 214 -5.71 -25.42 1.80
C PRO A 214 -6.19 -25.33 3.25
N ARG A 215 -5.81 -26.29 4.11
CA ARG A 215 -6.11 -26.30 5.55
C ARG A 215 -5.12 -25.49 6.38
N ALA A 216 -4.00 -25.09 5.81
CA ALA A 216 -3.03 -24.24 6.54
C ALA A 216 -3.70 -22.93 6.96
N THR A 217 -3.53 -22.57 8.23
CA THR A 217 -4.07 -21.33 8.78
C THR A 217 -3.29 -20.11 8.30
N ALA A 218 -3.90 -18.93 8.38
CA ALA A 218 -3.20 -17.68 8.10
C ALA A 218 -1.99 -17.49 9.03
N ALA A 219 -2.11 -17.84 10.32
CA ALA A 219 -1.01 -17.81 11.27
C ALA A 219 0.17 -18.71 10.85
N GLN A 220 -0.09 -19.91 10.34
CA GLN A 220 0.96 -20.78 9.81
C GLN A 220 1.68 -20.19 8.60
N ARG A 221 0.93 -19.57 7.69
CA ARG A 221 1.49 -18.88 6.52
C ARG A 221 2.32 -17.65 6.91
N ASN A 222 1.82 -16.84 7.85
CA ASN A 222 2.55 -15.68 8.39
C ASN A 222 3.84 -16.10 9.07
N HIS A 223 3.78 -17.12 9.92
CA HIS A 223 4.95 -17.65 10.60
C HIS A 223 6.01 -18.20 9.62
N PHE A 224 5.56 -18.92 8.58
CA PHE A 224 6.47 -19.38 7.52
C PHE A 224 7.10 -18.21 6.76
N ALA A 225 6.33 -17.18 6.41
CA ALA A 225 6.84 -15.97 5.75
C ALA A 225 7.88 -15.26 6.63
N THR A 226 7.64 -15.14 7.93
CA THR A 226 8.58 -14.56 8.90
C THR A 226 9.88 -15.36 8.98
N ARG A 227 9.79 -16.69 9.02
CA ARG A 227 10.97 -17.57 8.97
C ARG A 227 11.70 -17.48 7.63
N ALA A 228 10.96 -17.38 6.52
CA ALA A 228 11.57 -17.21 5.20
C ALA A 228 12.41 -15.92 5.16
N LEU A 229 11.90 -14.81 5.69
CA LEU A 229 12.67 -13.58 5.79
C LEU A 229 13.89 -13.73 6.69
N THR A 230 13.69 -14.16 7.94
CA THR A 230 14.70 -14.09 9.01
C THR A 230 15.76 -15.19 8.94
N GLU A 231 15.41 -16.41 8.47
CA GLU A 231 16.27 -17.58 8.43
C GLU A 231 16.82 -17.87 7.02
N PHE A 232 16.03 -17.63 5.96
CA PHE A 232 16.45 -17.90 4.59
C PHE A 232 17.04 -16.66 3.91
N PHE A 233 16.29 -15.57 3.76
CA PHE A 233 16.79 -14.37 3.05
C PHE A 233 17.88 -13.63 3.81
N TRP A 234 17.82 -13.62 5.13
CA TRP A 234 18.85 -12.99 5.97
C TRP A 234 19.98 -13.93 6.36
N ARG A 235 20.06 -15.17 5.84
CA ARG A 235 21.10 -16.12 6.24
C ARG A 235 22.53 -15.56 6.11
N GLU A 236 22.78 -14.81 5.03
CA GLU A 236 24.10 -14.21 4.72
C GLU A 236 24.23 -12.73 5.15
N GLY A 237 23.24 -12.21 5.83
CA GLY A 237 23.16 -10.81 6.25
C GLY A 237 21.79 -10.22 5.99
N VAL A 238 21.46 -9.13 6.71
CA VAL A 238 20.21 -8.39 6.51
C VAL A 238 20.32 -7.56 5.24
N SER A 239 19.26 -7.52 4.43
CA SER A 239 19.19 -6.69 3.22
C SER A 239 19.14 -5.21 3.58
N ASP A 240 19.51 -4.30 2.65
CA ASP A 240 19.35 -2.87 2.84
C ASP A 240 17.87 -2.52 3.08
N PHE A 241 16.97 -3.15 2.31
CA PHE A 241 15.53 -3.07 2.53
C PHE A 241 14.91 -4.47 2.64
N SER A 242 14.00 -4.64 3.59
CA SER A 242 13.21 -5.87 3.75
C SER A 242 11.75 -5.54 3.94
N LEU A 243 10.87 -6.23 3.19
CA LEU A 243 9.42 -6.25 3.39
C LEU A 243 8.99 -7.56 3.99
N LEU A 244 8.13 -7.51 5.01
CA LEU A 244 7.36 -8.63 5.50
C LEU A 244 5.88 -8.24 5.53
N TRP A 245 5.07 -8.80 4.62
CA TRP A 245 3.62 -8.59 4.59
C TRP A 245 2.91 -9.78 5.25
N LEU A 246 2.29 -9.54 6.41
CA LEU A 246 1.50 -10.51 7.14
C LEU A 246 0.02 -10.33 6.82
N SER A 247 -0.70 -11.42 6.61
CA SER A 247 -2.12 -11.42 6.20
C SER A 247 -3.11 -11.29 7.36
N GLU A 248 -2.62 -11.15 8.58
CA GLU A 248 -3.42 -11.00 9.79
C GLU A 248 -3.15 -9.63 10.44
N PRO A 249 -4.15 -9.06 11.15
CA PRO A 249 -5.44 -9.67 11.56
C PRO A 249 -6.55 -9.66 10.49
N ASP A 250 -6.38 -9.10 9.31
CA ASP A 250 -7.38 -8.91 8.25
C ASP A 250 -8.21 -10.18 7.96
N LEU A 251 -7.56 -11.33 7.74
CA LEU A 251 -8.28 -12.55 7.41
C LEU A 251 -9.18 -13.05 8.56
N SER A 252 -8.72 -12.91 9.79
CA SER A 252 -9.51 -13.26 10.97
C SER A 252 -10.63 -12.24 11.23
N GLU A 253 -10.37 -10.94 11.07
CA GLU A 253 -11.39 -9.90 11.21
C GLU A 253 -12.46 -9.99 10.14
N HIS A 254 -12.09 -10.35 8.92
CA HIS A 254 -13.06 -10.64 7.86
C HIS A 254 -14.06 -11.74 8.23
N ASN A 255 -13.62 -12.79 8.89
CA ASN A 255 -14.48 -13.94 9.18
C ASN A 255 -15.23 -13.81 10.51
N HIS A 256 -14.72 -12.97 11.44
CA HIS A 256 -15.17 -12.96 12.83
C HIS A 256 -15.40 -11.56 13.41
N ALA A 257 -15.13 -10.49 12.66
CA ALA A 257 -15.14 -9.08 13.03
C ALA A 257 -14.03 -8.65 14.01
N PRO A 258 -13.69 -7.33 14.04
CA PRO A 258 -12.75 -6.75 14.98
C PRO A 258 -13.14 -7.01 16.44
N GLY A 259 -12.15 -7.39 17.26
CA GLY A 259 -12.34 -7.66 18.68
C GLY A 259 -12.84 -9.06 19.02
N SER A 260 -13.15 -9.89 18.02
CA SER A 260 -13.47 -11.32 18.23
C SER A 260 -12.29 -12.07 18.87
N PRO A 261 -12.53 -13.16 19.60
CA PRO A 261 -11.47 -14.00 20.13
C PRO A 261 -10.46 -14.44 19.07
N GLU A 262 -10.94 -14.75 17.87
CA GLU A 262 -10.14 -15.17 16.70
C GLU A 262 -9.25 -14.03 16.19
N ALA A 263 -9.80 -12.82 16.02
CA ALA A 263 -9.04 -11.65 15.60
C ALA A 263 -7.97 -11.26 16.65
N LEU A 264 -8.32 -11.32 17.94
CA LEU A 264 -7.35 -11.06 19.01
C LEU A 264 -6.26 -12.12 19.10
N ALA A 265 -6.57 -13.38 18.81
CA ALA A 265 -5.57 -14.46 18.72
C ALA A 265 -4.65 -14.25 17.51
N ALA A 266 -5.19 -13.78 16.38
CA ALA A 266 -4.41 -13.45 15.19
C ALA A 266 -3.44 -12.28 15.44
N ILE A 267 -3.90 -11.20 16.10
CA ILE A 267 -3.04 -10.09 16.53
C ILE A 267 -1.89 -10.58 17.41
N LYS A 268 -2.19 -11.47 18.37
CA LYS A 268 -1.15 -12.05 19.23
C LYS A 268 -0.14 -12.92 18.45
N ALA A 269 -0.59 -13.63 17.44
CA ALA A 269 0.28 -14.46 16.60
C ALA A 269 1.27 -13.59 15.80
N VAL A 270 0.80 -12.53 15.13
CA VAL A 270 1.69 -11.61 14.39
C VAL A 270 2.59 -10.77 15.29
N ASP A 271 2.19 -10.52 16.54
CA ASP A 271 3.07 -9.93 17.57
C ASP A 271 4.24 -10.87 17.94
N GLY A 272 3.98 -12.19 17.96
CA GLY A 272 5.01 -13.21 18.06
C GLY A 272 5.97 -13.23 16.86
N ASP A 273 5.45 -13.08 15.65
CA ASP A 273 6.25 -12.97 14.43
C ASP A 273 7.12 -11.69 14.43
N LEU A 274 6.61 -10.56 14.92
CA LEU A 274 7.41 -9.36 15.12
C LEU A 274 8.55 -9.60 16.13
N THR A 275 8.30 -10.34 17.22
CA THR A 275 9.35 -10.73 18.18
C THR A 275 10.46 -11.51 17.49
N MET A 276 10.14 -12.41 16.56
CA MET A 276 11.14 -13.15 15.79
C MET A 276 11.98 -12.23 14.90
N VAL A 277 11.37 -11.26 14.21
CA VAL A 277 12.07 -10.27 13.39
C VAL A 277 13.07 -9.48 14.25
N LEU A 278 12.63 -8.93 15.39
CA LEU A 278 13.48 -8.17 16.31
C LEU A 278 14.64 -9.02 16.84
N SER A 279 14.36 -10.25 17.29
CA SER A 279 15.39 -11.18 17.79
C SER A 279 16.39 -11.56 16.71
N ALA A 280 15.96 -11.69 15.45
CA ALA A 280 16.87 -11.96 14.33
C ALA A 280 17.83 -10.81 14.07
N LEU A 281 17.35 -9.55 14.14
CA LEU A 281 18.19 -8.36 14.01
C LEU A 281 19.21 -8.25 15.15
N GLU A 282 18.81 -8.55 16.39
CA GLU A 282 19.70 -8.59 17.56
C GLU A 282 20.78 -9.66 17.40
N LYS A 283 20.41 -10.91 17.05
CA LYS A 283 21.35 -12.00 16.81
C LYS A 283 22.38 -11.65 15.73
N LYS A 284 21.97 -10.91 14.70
CA LYS A 284 22.85 -10.47 13.61
C LYS A 284 23.62 -9.19 13.97
N ARG A 285 23.38 -8.60 15.15
CA ARG A 285 24.03 -7.38 15.67
C ARG A 285 23.85 -6.16 14.75
N VAL A 286 22.70 -6.05 14.13
CA VAL A 286 22.35 -4.92 13.23
C VAL A 286 21.12 -4.15 13.73
N ARG A 287 20.59 -4.47 14.92
CA ARG A 287 19.41 -3.78 15.48
C ARG A 287 19.61 -2.27 15.58
N ASP A 288 20.78 -1.83 16.01
CA ASP A 288 21.12 -0.41 16.21
C ASP A 288 21.35 0.37 14.90
N SER A 289 21.54 -0.35 13.77
CA SER A 289 21.67 0.23 12.43
C SER A 289 20.43 -0.01 11.55
N THR A 290 19.33 -0.44 12.18
CA THR A 290 18.08 -0.79 11.48
C THR A 290 16.94 0.10 11.92
N ASP A 291 16.26 0.73 10.95
CA ASP A 291 14.97 1.37 11.15
C ASP A 291 13.85 0.39 10.81
N ILE A 292 12.87 0.28 11.70
CA ILE A 292 11.75 -0.64 11.57
C ILE A 292 10.46 0.18 11.51
N PHE A 293 9.67 -0.09 10.49
CA PHE A 293 8.29 0.35 10.38
C PHE A 293 7.37 -0.84 10.57
N VAL A 294 6.38 -0.71 11.45
CA VAL A 294 5.23 -1.60 11.50
C VAL A 294 4.01 -0.76 11.10
N VAL A 295 3.42 -1.09 9.97
CA VAL A 295 2.30 -0.35 9.39
C VAL A 295 1.16 -1.30 9.06
N SER A 296 -0.07 -0.80 9.10
CA SER A 296 -1.21 -1.44 8.45
C SER A 296 -1.52 -0.74 7.12
N ASP A 297 -2.08 -1.47 6.20
CA ASP A 297 -2.55 -0.93 4.94
C ASP A 297 -3.88 -0.18 5.08
N HIS A 298 -4.78 -0.64 5.95
CA HIS A 298 -6.05 -0.01 6.33
C HIS A 298 -6.48 -0.39 7.76
N GLY A 299 -7.52 0.27 8.24
CA GLY A 299 -8.24 -0.13 9.44
C GLY A 299 -9.37 -1.12 9.12
N PHE A 300 -10.36 -1.27 10.03
CA PHE A 300 -11.40 -2.29 9.90
C PHE A 300 -12.70 -1.90 10.61
N SER A 301 -13.83 -2.38 10.08
CA SER A 301 -15.16 -2.17 10.65
C SER A 301 -15.98 -3.47 10.70
N THR A 302 -17.04 -3.49 11.52
CA THR A 302 -17.99 -4.60 11.57
C THR A 302 -19.13 -4.35 10.57
N ILE A 303 -19.55 -5.37 9.85
CA ILE A 303 -20.66 -5.29 8.87
C ILE A 303 -21.99 -5.23 9.62
N ARG A 304 -22.72 -4.14 9.42
CA ARG A 304 -24.10 -3.96 9.89
C ARG A 304 -25.09 -4.69 8.98
N ARG A 305 -24.97 -4.45 7.68
CA ARG A 305 -25.83 -5.05 6.63
C ARG A 305 -25.00 -5.41 5.40
N SER A 306 -25.37 -6.51 4.77
CA SER A 306 -24.87 -6.90 3.45
C SER A 306 -25.92 -6.54 2.39
N ILE A 307 -25.50 -5.80 1.36
CA ILE A 307 -26.38 -5.22 0.33
C ILE A 307 -26.08 -5.84 -1.04
N ASP A 308 -27.02 -6.56 -1.61
CA ASP A 308 -26.90 -6.97 -3.02
C ASP A 308 -27.40 -5.84 -3.95
N ILE A 309 -26.52 -4.88 -4.20
CA ILE A 309 -26.81 -3.73 -5.05
C ILE A 309 -27.23 -4.14 -6.46
N VAL A 310 -26.68 -5.23 -7.01
CA VAL A 310 -27.05 -5.68 -8.37
C VAL A 310 -28.49 -6.14 -8.41
N ALA A 311 -28.95 -6.89 -7.40
CA ALA A 311 -30.35 -7.28 -7.29
C ALA A 311 -31.27 -6.05 -7.18
N LEU A 312 -30.95 -5.13 -6.27
CA LEU A 312 -31.73 -3.89 -6.06
C LEU A 312 -31.77 -3.01 -7.31
N LEU A 313 -30.68 -2.88 -8.05
CA LEU A 313 -30.64 -2.11 -9.29
C LEU A 313 -31.54 -2.73 -10.37
N ASN A 314 -31.52 -4.05 -10.52
CA ASN A 314 -32.36 -4.74 -11.49
C ASN A 314 -33.85 -4.66 -11.12
N GLU A 315 -34.21 -4.71 -9.84
CA GLU A 315 -35.56 -4.45 -9.33
C GLU A 315 -36.02 -3.00 -9.64
N ALA A 316 -35.08 -2.04 -9.60
CA ALA A 316 -35.33 -0.65 -9.95
C ALA A 316 -35.34 -0.36 -11.48
N GLY A 317 -35.23 -1.41 -12.31
CA GLY A 317 -35.30 -1.29 -13.78
C GLY A 317 -34.00 -0.84 -14.44
N PHE A 318 -32.85 -1.04 -13.82
CA PHE A 318 -31.55 -0.95 -14.45
C PHE A 318 -31.12 -2.31 -15.03
N HIS A 319 -30.12 -2.29 -15.91
CA HIS A 319 -29.48 -3.49 -16.41
C HIS A 319 -28.09 -3.60 -15.77
N ALA A 320 -28.03 -4.16 -14.56
CA ALA A 320 -26.82 -4.27 -13.77
C ALA A 320 -26.33 -5.73 -13.68
N ALA A 321 -25.02 -5.93 -13.78
CA ALA A 321 -24.38 -7.24 -13.67
C ALA A 321 -23.04 -7.16 -12.93
N LYS A 322 -22.65 -8.27 -12.26
CA LYS A 322 -21.31 -8.44 -11.65
C LYS A 322 -20.28 -8.85 -12.71
N GLU A 323 -20.76 -9.45 -13.81
CA GLU A 323 -20.01 -9.82 -15.00
C GLU A 323 -20.93 -9.80 -16.23
N PHE A 324 -20.39 -9.56 -17.39
CA PHE A 324 -21.17 -9.61 -18.64
C PHE A 324 -21.09 -11.02 -19.25
N SER A 325 -22.19 -11.77 -19.22
CA SER A 325 -22.32 -13.06 -19.91
C SER A 325 -22.30 -12.93 -21.43
N GLU A 326 -22.84 -11.80 -21.95
CA GLU A 326 -22.89 -11.44 -23.37
C GLU A 326 -22.14 -10.11 -23.61
N ALA A 327 -22.07 -9.70 -24.88
CA ALA A 327 -21.54 -8.38 -25.20
C ALA A 327 -22.44 -7.29 -24.60
N PRO A 328 -21.89 -6.37 -23.78
CA PRO A 328 -22.70 -5.35 -23.11
C PRO A 328 -23.30 -4.36 -24.10
N LYS A 329 -24.51 -3.91 -23.83
CA LYS A 329 -25.25 -2.91 -24.60
C LYS A 329 -25.05 -1.50 -23.99
N PRO A 330 -25.25 -0.43 -24.77
CA PRO A 330 -25.27 0.92 -24.22
C PRO A 330 -26.22 1.03 -23.02
N GLY A 331 -25.73 1.57 -21.91
CA GLY A 331 -26.50 1.73 -20.69
C GLY A 331 -26.47 0.54 -19.72
N ASP A 332 -25.89 -0.61 -20.10
CA ASP A 332 -25.62 -1.70 -19.16
C ASP A 332 -24.59 -1.23 -18.10
N ILE A 333 -24.75 -1.71 -16.88
CA ILE A 333 -23.92 -1.31 -15.74
C ILE A 333 -23.14 -2.53 -15.24
N LEU A 334 -21.81 -2.44 -15.29
CA LEU A 334 -20.95 -3.39 -14.58
C LEU A 334 -20.72 -2.87 -13.15
N VAL A 335 -21.05 -3.71 -12.18
CA VAL A 335 -20.96 -3.37 -10.76
C VAL A 335 -19.82 -4.15 -10.12
N CYS A 336 -18.79 -3.43 -9.67
CA CYS A 336 -17.63 -4.00 -9.00
C CYS A 336 -17.75 -3.77 -7.51
N GLY A 337 -18.12 -4.79 -6.73
CA GLY A 337 -18.12 -4.75 -5.29
C GLY A 337 -16.69 -4.82 -4.76
N ASN A 338 -16.36 -3.90 -3.88
CA ASN A 338 -15.08 -3.80 -3.17
C ASN A 338 -15.35 -3.66 -1.66
N ALA A 339 -16.12 -4.59 -1.12
CA ALA A 339 -16.50 -4.60 0.29
C ALA A 339 -17.26 -3.32 0.72
N GLY A 340 -16.61 -2.36 1.36
CA GLY A 340 -17.20 -1.07 1.79
C GLY A 340 -17.34 -0.02 0.68
N THR A 341 -16.88 -0.30 -0.53
CA THR A 341 -16.97 0.60 -1.70
C THR A 341 -17.49 -0.17 -2.91
N VAL A 342 -18.26 0.49 -3.76
CA VAL A 342 -18.74 -0.08 -5.02
C VAL A 342 -18.41 0.86 -6.18
N LEU A 343 -17.89 0.27 -7.27
CA LEU A 343 -17.59 0.96 -8.50
C LEU A 343 -18.64 0.59 -9.55
N PHE A 344 -19.20 1.58 -10.23
CA PHE A 344 -20.19 1.41 -11.29
C PHE A 344 -19.60 1.90 -12.62
N TYR A 345 -19.48 1.01 -13.58
CA TYR A 345 -19.05 1.30 -14.94
C TYR A 345 -20.26 1.25 -15.85
N VAL A 346 -20.70 2.41 -16.30
CA VAL A 346 -21.83 2.54 -17.23
C VAL A 346 -21.29 2.37 -18.65
N ARG A 347 -21.83 1.41 -19.40
CA ARG A 347 -21.39 1.17 -20.77
C ARG A 347 -21.60 2.41 -21.63
N ASP A 348 -20.56 2.78 -22.39
CA ASP A 348 -20.47 3.98 -23.22
C ASP A 348 -20.61 5.31 -22.46
N HIS A 349 -20.40 5.30 -21.13
CA HIS A 349 -20.47 6.47 -20.24
C HIS A 349 -21.81 7.24 -20.39
N GLY A 350 -22.91 6.51 -20.54
CA GLY A 350 -24.24 7.07 -20.81
C GLY A 350 -24.72 8.00 -19.72
N ARG A 351 -24.72 9.33 -19.99
CA ARG A 351 -25.02 10.38 -19.00
C ARG A 351 -26.41 10.23 -18.37
N GLU A 352 -27.42 9.86 -19.15
CA GLU A 352 -28.79 9.67 -18.65
C GLU A 352 -28.87 8.51 -17.64
N VAL A 353 -28.24 7.38 -17.96
CA VAL A 353 -28.18 6.22 -17.06
C VAL A 353 -27.39 6.57 -15.81
N THR A 354 -26.25 7.24 -15.94
CA THR A 354 -25.43 7.70 -14.81
C THR A 354 -26.22 8.63 -13.90
N GLN A 355 -26.96 9.60 -14.44
CA GLN A 355 -27.79 10.49 -13.65
C GLN A 355 -28.90 9.75 -12.90
N ARG A 356 -29.63 8.86 -13.58
CA ARG A 356 -30.67 8.02 -12.95
C ARG A 356 -30.09 7.15 -11.83
N LEU A 357 -28.90 6.59 -12.05
CA LEU A 357 -28.23 5.77 -11.04
C LEU A 357 -27.82 6.61 -9.82
N VAL A 358 -27.28 7.80 -10.03
CA VAL A 358 -26.97 8.74 -8.93
C VAL A 358 -28.23 9.13 -8.17
N ASP A 359 -29.33 9.44 -8.86
CA ASP A 359 -30.61 9.78 -8.23
C ASP A 359 -31.11 8.64 -7.34
N TRP A 360 -30.99 7.39 -7.81
CA TRP A 360 -31.39 6.20 -7.07
C TRP A 360 -30.48 5.98 -5.84
N LEU A 361 -29.16 6.10 -6.00
CA LEU A 361 -28.21 5.97 -4.90
C LEU A 361 -28.43 7.03 -3.82
N GLN A 362 -28.71 8.30 -4.20
CA GLN A 362 -28.99 9.38 -3.28
C GLN A 362 -30.27 9.19 -2.45
N HIS A 363 -31.24 8.36 -2.92
CA HIS A 363 -32.44 7.99 -2.18
C HIS A 363 -32.27 6.72 -1.34
N SER A 364 -31.15 6.01 -1.47
CA SER A 364 -30.90 4.79 -0.68
C SER A 364 -30.56 5.13 0.78
N ASP A 365 -30.77 4.17 1.66
CA ASP A 365 -30.42 4.26 3.09
C ASP A 365 -29.05 3.64 3.43
N PHE A 366 -28.28 3.30 2.40
CA PHE A 366 -26.98 2.66 2.51
C PHE A 366 -25.84 3.44 1.86
N ALA A 367 -26.13 4.42 1.01
CA ALA A 367 -25.10 5.24 0.40
C ALA A 367 -24.51 6.22 1.43
N GLY A 368 -23.19 6.19 1.57
CA GLY A 368 -22.43 7.17 2.33
C GLY A 368 -21.97 8.32 1.44
N VAL A 369 -20.85 8.18 0.72
CA VAL A 369 -20.35 9.22 -0.18
C VAL A 369 -20.38 8.74 -1.62
N ILE A 370 -20.85 9.60 -2.52
CA ILE A 370 -20.93 9.35 -3.95
C ILE A 370 -19.97 10.27 -4.69
N PHE A 371 -19.01 9.68 -5.42
CA PHE A 371 -18.12 10.36 -6.34
C PHE A 371 -18.51 10.01 -7.76
N THR A 372 -18.39 10.99 -8.68
CA THR A 372 -18.74 10.80 -10.08
C THR A 372 -17.65 11.32 -11.01
N ARG A 373 -17.50 10.69 -12.17
CA ARG A 373 -16.56 11.12 -13.23
C ARG A 373 -16.93 12.51 -13.72
N ASP A 374 -18.17 12.67 -14.13
CA ASP A 374 -18.74 13.97 -14.48
C ASP A 374 -19.42 14.57 -13.25
N LYS A 375 -19.26 15.87 -13.04
CA LYS A 375 -19.90 16.54 -11.92
C LYS A 375 -21.43 16.45 -12.05
N LEU A 376 -22.08 15.83 -11.07
CA LEU A 376 -23.52 15.75 -10.91
C LEU A 376 -23.95 16.39 -9.59
N ASP A 377 -25.23 16.85 -9.53
CA ASP A 377 -25.73 17.53 -8.35
C ASP A 377 -25.71 16.62 -7.11
N GLY A 378 -25.21 17.16 -6.01
CA GLY A 378 -25.11 16.42 -4.75
C GLY A 378 -24.01 15.37 -4.71
N THR A 379 -23.06 15.35 -5.68
CA THR A 379 -21.90 14.43 -5.69
C THR A 379 -20.59 15.19 -5.60
N PHE A 380 -19.49 14.47 -5.25
CA PHE A 380 -18.14 14.98 -5.42
C PHE A 380 -17.52 14.43 -6.71
N PRO A 381 -16.61 15.17 -7.35
CA PRO A 381 -15.85 14.62 -8.47
C PRO A 381 -14.84 13.59 -7.98
N LEU A 382 -14.49 12.59 -8.81
CA LEU A 382 -13.53 11.53 -8.48
C LEU A 382 -12.17 12.05 -8.00
N ASN A 383 -11.72 13.19 -8.54
CA ASN A 383 -10.44 13.79 -8.16
C ASN A 383 -10.44 14.37 -6.73
N ALA A 384 -11.60 14.62 -6.12
CA ALA A 384 -11.68 15.03 -4.71
C ALA A 384 -11.10 13.95 -3.77
N ALA A 385 -11.26 12.67 -4.14
CA ALA A 385 -10.66 11.53 -3.43
C ALA A 385 -9.41 10.98 -4.14
N ARG A 386 -8.94 11.64 -5.21
CA ARG A 386 -7.76 11.22 -6.01
C ARG A 386 -7.89 9.80 -6.59
N ILE A 387 -9.10 9.43 -6.99
CA ILE A 387 -9.43 8.13 -7.60
C ILE A 387 -9.75 8.23 -9.10
N ASP A 388 -9.47 9.38 -9.71
CA ASP A 388 -9.64 9.68 -11.13
C ASP A 388 -8.53 9.05 -11.99
N THR A 389 -8.47 7.71 -11.98
CA THR A 389 -7.53 6.95 -12.80
C THR A 389 -7.96 6.89 -14.27
N ALA A 390 -7.07 6.45 -15.16
CA ALA A 390 -7.39 6.24 -16.58
C ALA A 390 -8.53 5.22 -16.80
N ASN A 391 -8.70 4.27 -15.88
CA ASN A 391 -9.76 3.25 -15.90
C ASN A 391 -10.81 3.49 -14.81
N ALA A 392 -10.94 4.72 -14.32
CA ALA A 392 -11.91 5.03 -13.27
C ALA A 392 -13.33 4.69 -13.68
N ALA A 393 -14.14 4.25 -12.73
CA ALA A 393 -15.57 4.04 -12.88
C ALA A 393 -16.31 5.36 -13.14
N ASP A 394 -17.55 5.29 -13.62
CA ASP A 394 -18.39 6.48 -13.78
C ASP A 394 -18.90 6.98 -12.44
N ILE A 395 -19.15 6.07 -11.51
CA ILE A 395 -19.55 6.35 -10.13
C ILE A 395 -18.75 5.46 -9.19
N VAL A 396 -18.28 6.04 -8.08
CA VAL A 396 -17.71 5.33 -6.93
C VAL A 396 -18.54 5.72 -5.71
N MET A 397 -19.07 4.74 -5.02
CA MET A 397 -19.87 4.92 -3.81
C MET A 397 -19.21 4.23 -2.64
N SER A 398 -18.91 4.99 -1.57
CA SER A 398 -18.64 4.43 -0.25
C SER A 398 -19.97 4.14 0.46
N PHE A 399 -20.07 3.00 1.12
CA PHE A 399 -21.23 2.73 1.97
C PHE A 399 -21.29 3.63 3.20
N ASP A 400 -22.51 3.76 3.77
CA ASP A 400 -22.77 4.44 5.04
C ASP A 400 -22.08 3.71 6.21
N TRP A 401 -21.66 4.50 7.21
CA TRP A 401 -21.02 4.02 8.41
C TRP A 401 -21.56 4.71 9.67
N SER A 402 -21.33 4.10 10.84
CA SER A 402 -21.65 4.69 12.13
C SER A 402 -20.60 4.34 13.18
N GLY A 403 -20.50 5.20 14.23
CA GLY A 403 -19.64 4.95 15.39
C GLY A 403 -20.21 3.95 16.41
N GLN A 404 -21.29 3.23 16.08
CA GLN A 404 -21.86 2.22 16.96
C GLN A 404 -20.89 1.07 17.19
N ASN A 405 -21.01 0.43 18.35
CA ASN A 405 -20.21 -0.75 18.67
C ASN A 405 -20.77 -2.00 18.00
N GLY A 406 -19.88 -2.81 17.44
CA GLY A 406 -20.17 -4.17 17.01
C GLY A 406 -20.38 -5.12 18.20
N GLN A 407 -20.66 -6.39 17.91
CA GLN A 407 -20.96 -7.43 18.90
C GLN A 407 -19.85 -7.67 19.95
N PHE A 408 -18.61 -7.29 19.65
CA PHE A 408 -17.47 -7.42 20.56
C PHE A 408 -17.10 -6.11 21.26
N GLY A 409 -17.97 -5.10 21.22
CA GLY A 409 -17.77 -3.80 21.88
C GLY A 409 -16.76 -2.89 21.18
N VAL A 410 -16.38 -3.19 19.95
CA VAL A 410 -15.46 -2.39 19.12
C VAL A 410 -16.29 -1.43 18.28
N PRO A 411 -15.99 -0.11 18.27
CA PRO A 411 -16.72 0.87 17.49
C PRO A 411 -16.40 0.74 15.99
N GLY A 412 -17.35 1.14 15.16
CA GLY A 412 -17.24 1.12 13.69
C GLY A 412 -18.15 0.06 13.09
N MET A 413 -19.32 0.50 12.60
CA MET A 413 -20.28 -0.32 11.87
C MET A 413 -20.46 0.26 10.48
N ILE A 414 -20.44 -0.58 9.45
CA ILE A 414 -20.62 -0.17 8.05
C ILE A 414 -21.68 -1.05 7.38
N ASP A 415 -22.32 -0.52 6.34
CA ASP A 415 -22.95 -1.35 5.34
C ASP A 415 -21.88 -1.81 4.33
N ALA A 416 -22.07 -2.94 3.69
CA ALA A 416 -21.10 -3.53 2.78
C ALA A 416 -21.79 -4.23 1.61
N ASP A 417 -21.03 -4.57 0.58
CA ASP A 417 -21.50 -5.35 -0.55
C ASP A 417 -21.88 -6.80 -0.14
N TRP A 418 -22.32 -7.57 -1.13
CA TRP A 418 -22.84 -8.94 -1.00
C TRP A 418 -21.80 -10.01 -0.66
N ASN A 419 -20.51 -9.66 -0.60
CA ASN A 419 -19.45 -10.66 -0.50
C ASN A 419 -19.31 -11.25 0.91
N ARG A 420 -19.83 -10.56 1.93
CA ARG A 420 -19.76 -10.97 3.34
C ARG A 420 -21.08 -10.74 4.05
N LYS A 421 -21.22 -11.27 5.26
CA LYS A 421 -22.47 -11.24 6.04
C LYS A 421 -22.41 -10.22 7.16
N ALA A 422 -23.59 -9.77 7.59
CA ALA A 422 -23.73 -8.99 8.82
C ALA A 422 -23.14 -9.74 10.03
N GLY A 423 -22.40 -9.02 10.88
CA GLY A 423 -21.66 -9.57 12.01
C GLY A 423 -20.24 -10.05 11.68
N GLU A 424 -19.88 -10.21 10.42
CA GLU A 424 -18.49 -10.35 9.95
C GLU A 424 -17.83 -8.97 9.87
N GLY A 425 -16.54 -8.92 9.52
CA GLY A 425 -15.83 -7.65 9.37
C GLY A 425 -15.44 -7.37 7.92
N THR A 426 -15.29 -6.08 7.60
CA THR A 426 -14.71 -5.63 6.34
C THR A 426 -14.23 -4.18 6.43
N HIS A 427 -13.78 -3.62 5.33
CA HIS A 427 -13.17 -2.29 5.21
C HIS A 427 -13.50 -1.69 3.83
N ALA A 428 -12.75 -0.71 3.37
CA ALA A 428 -12.84 0.00 2.09
C ALA A 428 -13.85 1.14 2.07
N THR A 429 -14.39 1.58 3.21
CA THR A 429 -15.26 2.76 3.29
C THR A 429 -14.46 4.05 3.57
N LEU A 430 -15.18 5.16 3.65
CA LEU A 430 -14.72 6.43 4.21
C LEU A 430 -14.98 6.55 5.72
N SER A 431 -15.20 5.43 6.40
CA SER A 431 -15.26 5.36 7.86
C SER A 431 -13.90 5.73 8.47
N PRO A 432 -13.83 6.56 9.52
CA PRO A 432 -12.57 6.81 10.22
C PRO A 432 -11.95 5.53 10.82
N PHE A 433 -12.75 4.48 11.03
CA PHE A 433 -12.27 3.19 11.53
C PHE A 433 -11.57 2.35 10.45
N ASP A 434 -11.86 2.62 9.16
CA ASP A 434 -11.19 2.01 8.01
C ASP A 434 -9.99 2.87 7.56
N ILE A 435 -10.13 4.20 7.65
CA ILE A 435 -9.11 5.17 7.22
C ILE A 435 -7.94 5.20 8.19
N HIS A 436 -8.19 5.34 9.51
CA HIS A 436 -7.11 5.39 10.49
C HIS A 436 -6.57 4.00 10.76
N ASN A 437 -5.30 3.83 10.40
CA ASN A 437 -4.59 2.58 10.52
C ASN A 437 -3.31 2.73 11.37
N THR A 438 -2.66 1.61 11.66
CA THR A 438 -1.48 1.58 12.52
C THR A 438 -0.23 2.03 11.78
N LEU A 439 0.58 2.92 12.41
CA LEU A 439 1.98 3.15 12.06
C LEU A 439 2.81 3.32 13.33
N ILE A 440 3.87 2.52 13.42
CA ILE A 440 4.93 2.62 14.43
C ILE A 440 6.27 2.64 13.70
N ALA A 441 7.19 3.53 14.10
CA ALA A 441 8.54 3.56 13.59
C ALA A 441 9.54 3.58 14.75
N ALA A 442 10.60 2.76 14.68
CA ALA A 442 11.63 2.73 15.71
C ALA A 442 12.98 2.35 15.12
N GLY A 443 14.03 3.03 15.52
CA GLY A 443 15.39 2.77 15.08
C GLY A 443 16.32 3.94 15.22
N LEU A 444 17.38 3.93 14.42
CA LEU A 444 18.46 4.90 14.51
C LEU A 444 17.97 6.34 14.26
N ASP A 445 17.05 6.52 13.31
CA ASP A 445 16.61 7.83 12.84
C ASP A 445 15.46 8.41 13.63
N PHE A 446 14.72 7.59 14.39
CA PHE A 446 13.48 7.99 15.04
C PHE A 446 13.65 8.39 16.50
N GLN A 447 12.82 9.33 16.96
CA GLN A 447 12.73 9.71 18.37
C GLN A 447 12.28 8.50 19.21
N VAL A 448 12.60 8.53 20.49
CA VAL A 448 12.21 7.50 21.48
C VAL A 448 11.08 8.04 22.34
N GLY A 449 10.02 7.26 22.50
CA GLY A 449 8.87 7.60 23.34
C GLY A 449 8.05 8.78 22.82
N PHE A 450 8.09 9.02 21.50
CA PHE A 450 7.37 10.13 20.89
C PHE A 450 5.99 9.67 20.37
N GLU A 451 4.96 10.44 20.69
CA GLU A 451 3.63 10.31 20.09
C GLU A 451 3.41 11.42 19.07
N ASP A 452 3.39 11.04 17.80
CA ASP A 452 3.07 11.96 16.72
C ASP A 452 1.56 12.03 16.52
N LYS A 453 1.00 13.24 16.56
CA LYS A 453 -0.43 13.53 16.35
C LYS A 453 -0.70 14.21 15.01
N LEU A 454 0.35 14.48 14.23
CA LEU A 454 0.23 15.12 12.94
C LEU A 454 -0.25 14.12 11.88
N PRO A 455 -1.00 14.57 10.87
CA PRO A 455 -1.48 13.68 9.82
C PRO A 455 -0.32 13.08 9.03
N THR A 456 -0.34 11.77 8.88
CA THR A 456 0.55 10.97 8.03
C THR A 456 -0.26 9.95 7.26
N ALA A 457 0.27 9.39 6.18
CA ALA A 457 -0.42 8.36 5.40
C ALA A 457 0.54 7.32 4.81
N ASN A 458 -0.02 6.21 4.34
CA ASN A 458 0.73 5.14 3.68
C ASN A 458 1.59 5.64 2.51
N VAL A 459 1.18 6.70 1.81
CA VAL A 459 1.97 7.32 0.73
C VAL A 459 3.28 7.97 1.22
N ASP A 460 3.40 8.29 2.50
CA ASP A 460 4.58 8.98 3.05
C ASP A 460 5.76 8.02 3.24
N LEU A 461 5.49 6.70 3.42
CA LEU A 461 6.52 5.74 3.78
C LEU A 461 7.56 5.51 2.68
N ALA A 462 7.16 5.51 1.41
CA ALA A 462 8.10 5.33 0.30
C ALA A 462 9.18 6.42 0.30
N ARG A 463 8.78 7.70 0.47
CA ARG A 463 9.72 8.82 0.58
C ARG A 463 10.63 8.68 1.77
N GLU A 464 10.07 8.33 2.92
CA GLU A 464 10.81 8.18 4.16
C GLU A 464 11.88 7.08 4.06
N ILE A 465 11.53 5.91 3.52
CA ILE A 465 12.44 4.76 3.31
C ILE A 465 13.57 5.12 2.34
N ILE A 466 13.25 5.75 1.21
CA ILE A 466 14.23 6.19 0.21
C ILE A 466 15.26 7.14 0.85
N GLN A 467 14.80 8.10 1.65
CA GLN A 467 15.67 9.08 2.32
C GLN A 467 16.55 8.44 3.39
N ILE A 468 16.04 7.46 4.17
CA ILE A 468 16.84 6.70 5.13
C ILE A 468 17.98 5.94 4.43
N LEU A 469 17.73 5.43 3.23
CA LEU A 469 18.72 4.68 2.44
C LEU A 469 19.62 5.57 1.56
N ASP A 470 19.57 6.90 1.76
CA ASP A 470 20.39 7.91 1.08
C ASP A 470 20.25 7.88 -0.45
N LEU A 471 19.01 7.74 -0.94
CA LEU A 471 18.70 7.73 -2.37
C LEU A 471 17.87 8.95 -2.79
N PRO A 472 17.97 9.39 -4.05
CA PRO A 472 17.11 10.44 -4.56
C PRO A 472 15.65 9.99 -4.63
N VAL A 473 14.75 10.83 -4.09
CA VAL A 473 13.31 10.57 -4.12
C VAL A 473 12.78 10.81 -5.53
N PRO A 474 12.07 9.85 -6.15
CA PRO A 474 11.42 10.04 -7.44
C PRO A 474 10.47 11.24 -7.42
N GLN A 475 10.41 11.98 -8.53
CA GLN A 475 9.57 13.18 -8.64
C GLN A 475 8.08 12.87 -8.53
N GLU A 476 7.68 11.68 -8.93
CA GLU A 476 6.31 11.20 -8.89
C GLU A 476 5.79 10.96 -7.46
N THR A 477 6.70 10.75 -6.50
CA THR A 477 6.34 10.47 -5.11
C THR A 477 5.56 11.63 -4.49
N ALA A 478 4.30 11.40 -4.14
CA ALA A 478 3.40 12.41 -3.58
C ALA A 478 3.54 12.57 -2.07
N GLY A 479 3.96 11.51 -1.36
CA GLY A 479 4.12 11.51 0.08
C GLY A 479 5.15 12.52 0.58
N ARG A 480 5.02 12.99 1.83
CA ARG A 480 5.97 13.87 2.52
C ARG A 480 6.97 13.09 3.37
N SER A 481 8.02 13.73 3.83
CA SER A 481 8.90 13.18 4.86
C SER A 481 8.27 13.30 6.24
N LEU A 482 8.56 12.31 7.11
CA LEU A 482 8.12 12.27 8.52
C LEU A 482 9.14 13.00 9.42
N ILE A 483 9.48 14.23 9.03
CA ILE A 483 10.58 14.99 9.67
C ILE A 483 10.33 15.21 11.17
N GLU A 484 9.09 15.39 11.59
CA GLU A 484 8.66 15.58 12.99
C GLU A 484 8.98 14.37 13.87
N ALA A 485 9.09 13.19 13.29
CA ALA A 485 9.40 11.94 13.98
C ALA A 485 10.91 11.65 14.08
N ARG A 486 11.74 12.41 13.34
CA ARG A 486 13.19 12.21 13.28
C ARG A 486 13.88 12.63 14.57
N ARG A 487 14.95 11.92 14.94
CA ARG A 487 15.72 12.17 16.18
C ARG A 487 16.52 13.47 16.15
N ASN A 488 17.13 13.79 15.02
CA ASN A 488 18.07 14.91 14.88
C ASN A 488 17.45 16.02 14.03
N LEU A 489 16.46 16.71 14.58
CA LEU A 489 15.85 17.86 13.92
C LEU A 489 16.69 19.12 14.18
N SER A 490 17.08 19.83 13.13
CA SER A 490 17.66 21.17 13.22
C SER A 490 16.62 22.23 13.61
N GLU A 491 15.38 22.04 13.16
CA GLU A 491 14.23 22.90 13.46
C GLU A 491 12.98 22.04 13.65
N LYS A 492 12.11 22.44 14.60
CA LYS A 492 10.81 21.79 14.75
C LYS A 492 9.91 22.20 13.58
N PRO A 493 9.29 21.23 12.89
CA PRO A 493 8.33 21.54 11.84
C PRO A 493 7.10 22.26 12.43
N SER A 494 6.36 22.97 11.58
CA SER A 494 5.07 23.55 11.98
C SER A 494 4.15 22.48 12.56
N SER A 495 3.35 22.84 13.54
CA SER A 495 2.27 22.00 14.07
C SER A 495 0.89 22.42 13.53
N GLU A 496 0.84 23.34 12.56
CA GLU A 496 -0.41 23.84 12.02
C GLU A 496 -1.02 22.80 11.05
N VAL A 497 -2.13 22.22 11.44
CA VAL A 497 -2.98 21.36 10.61
C VAL A 497 -4.23 22.15 10.24
N ARG A 498 -4.59 22.15 8.95
CA ARG A 498 -5.81 22.78 8.45
C ARG A 498 -6.82 21.71 8.07
N GLY A 499 -7.95 21.68 8.79
CA GLY A 499 -9.09 20.86 8.43
C GLY A 499 -9.99 21.56 7.43
N GLN A 500 -10.51 20.82 6.46
CA GLN A 500 -11.53 21.28 5.52
C GLN A 500 -12.66 20.26 5.47
N ILE A 501 -13.91 20.77 5.52
CA ILE A 501 -15.11 19.96 5.27
C ILE A 501 -15.67 20.37 3.93
N LEU A 502 -15.73 19.43 3.01
CA LEU A 502 -16.43 19.59 1.74
C LEU A 502 -17.87 19.10 1.91
N GLU A 503 -18.82 19.83 1.39
CA GLU A 503 -20.23 19.47 1.41
C GLU A 503 -20.82 19.43 0.01
N ALA A 504 -21.65 18.44 -0.27
CA ALA A 504 -22.49 18.39 -1.46
C ALA A 504 -23.90 18.00 -1.06
N SER A 505 -24.90 18.64 -1.69
CA SER A 505 -26.31 18.36 -1.39
C SER A 505 -27.17 18.54 -2.62
N ARG A 506 -28.32 17.87 -2.61
CA ARG A 506 -29.35 18.00 -3.64
C ARG A 506 -30.73 17.92 -3.02
N ASP A 507 -31.60 18.87 -3.40
CA ASP A 507 -33.02 18.88 -3.00
C ASP A 507 -33.86 18.07 -3.98
N PHE A 508 -34.73 17.23 -3.44
CA PHE A 508 -35.75 16.48 -4.14
C PHE A 508 -37.16 16.90 -3.66
N SER A 509 -38.19 16.50 -4.38
CA SER A 509 -39.57 16.78 -3.98
C SER A 509 -39.94 16.17 -2.64
N ASP A 510 -39.40 15.01 -2.31
CA ASP A 510 -39.68 14.17 -1.16
C ASP A 510 -38.60 14.21 -0.04
N GLY A 511 -37.50 14.96 -0.28
CA GLY A 511 -36.42 15.03 0.71
C GLY A 511 -35.20 15.78 0.25
N ARG A 512 -34.11 15.61 0.98
CA ARG A 512 -32.82 16.21 0.67
C ARG A 512 -31.70 15.20 0.90
N TRP A 513 -30.87 15.02 -0.10
CA TRP A 513 -29.57 14.35 0.01
C TRP A 513 -28.50 15.33 0.50
N LYS A 514 -27.68 14.91 1.47
CA LYS A 514 -26.49 15.64 1.91
C LYS A 514 -25.36 14.64 2.14
N GLN A 515 -24.17 14.98 1.68
CA GLN A 515 -22.93 14.25 2.01
C GLN A 515 -21.82 15.20 2.42
N THR A 516 -20.93 14.71 3.26
CA THR A 516 -19.74 15.44 3.76
C THR A 516 -18.49 14.62 3.51
N PHE A 517 -17.38 15.32 3.33
CA PHE A 517 -16.06 14.73 3.08
C PHE A 517 -15.01 15.58 3.79
N HIS A 518 -14.34 14.99 4.77
CA HIS A 518 -13.39 15.70 5.63
C HIS A 518 -11.97 15.41 5.19
N VAL A 519 -11.16 16.45 5.09
CA VAL A 519 -9.73 16.36 4.74
C VAL A 519 -8.91 17.22 5.67
N SER A 520 -7.74 16.75 6.04
CA SER A 520 -6.70 17.47 6.77
C SER A 520 -5.54 17.81 5.84
N GLN A 521 -5.02 19.03 5.95
CA GLN A 521 -3.84 19.48 5.23
C GLN A 521 -2.71 19.75 6.23
N TYR A 522 -1.56 19.16 5.97
CA TYR A 522 -0.35 19.39 6.74
C TYR A 522 0.86 19.44 5.83
N LEU A 523 1.62 20.55 5.88
CA LEU A 523 2.71 20.83 4.93
C LEU A 523 2.21 20.69 3.48
N ALA A 524 2.85 19.85 2.68
CA ALA A 524 2.45 19.54 1.31
C ALA A 524 1.46 18.35 1.20
N GLY A 525 1.16 17.68 2.32
CA GLY A 525 0.26 16.53 2.38
C GLY A 525 -1.20 16.94 2.57
N GLU A 526 -2.09 16.15 1.99
CA GLU A 526 -3.54 16.24 2.20
C GLU A 526 -4.06 14.82 2.46
N TYR A 527 -4.80 14.68 3.53
CA TYR A 527 -5.22 13.41 4.11
C TYR A 527 -6.74 13.36 4.22
N ILE A 528 -7.33 12.26 3.83
CA ILE A 528 -8.77 12.02 3.97
C ILE A 528 -9.02 11.49 5.38
N ASP A 529 -9.84 12.19 6.17
CA ASP A 529 -10.15 11.80 7.54
C ASP A 529 -11.38 10.90 7.62
N GLU A 530 -12.46 11.31 6.94
CA GLU A 530 -13.74 10.58 6.89
C GLU A 530 -14.68 11.15 5.83
N GLY A 531 -15.75 10.42 5.54
CA GLY A 531 -16.84 10.94 4.73
C GLY A 531 -18.11 10.11 4.92
N ASN A 532 -19.27 10.78 4.92
CA ASN A 532 -20.56 10.10 5.00
C ASN A 532 -21.66 10.90 4.32
N GLY A 533 -22.83 10.27 4.10
CA GLY A 533 -23.99 10.89 3.50
C GLY A 533 -25.29 10.35 4.05
N SER A 534 -26.38 11.06 3.78
CA SER A 534 -27.71 10.62 4.18
C SER A 534 -28.80 11.32 3.39
N PHE A 535 -29.93 10.67 3.24
CA PHE A 535 -31.15 11.24 2.70
C PHE A 535 -32.14 11.55 3.81
N ALA A 536 -32.48 12.81 3.98
CA ALA A 536 -33.51 13.26 4.93
C ALA A 536 -34.84 13.44 4.19
N LYS A 537 -35.83 12.61 4.50
CA LYS A 537 -37.22 12.77 4.00
C LYS A 537 -37.85 14.01 4.58
N LYS A 538 -38.71 14.69 3.77
CA LYS A 538 -39.53 15.81 4.21
C LYS A 538 -40.66 15.36 5.11
#